data_2f39d07a80c3e7215fa493fe540a49b6
#
_entry.id   2f39d07a80c3e7215fa493fe540a49b6
#
_cell.length_a   1.000
_cell.length_b   1.000
_cell.length_c   1.000
_cell.angle_alpha   90.00
_cell.angle_beta   90.00
_cell.angle_gamma   90.00
#
_symmetry.space_group_name_H-M   'P 1'
#
loop_
_entity.id
_entity.type
_entity.pdbx_description
1 polymer ?
#
loop_
_entity_poly.entity_id
_entity_poly.type
_entity_poly.pdbx_seq_one_letter_code
_entity_poly.pdbx_strand_id
1 'polypeptide(L)'
;MNDLGSTMQAMRQIRLQEPFRAVFYAPFYAALARDAYKEQGVAVELVSGTQPSLAKDSVLEGRAHLAWGGPMRILLAHDADPASPLRNFGAAILGDPFFLVGREPRPDFR
;
A
#
# COMPACT_ATOMS: atom_id res chain seq x y z
N MET A 1 -27.16 -22.00 -22.97
CA MET A 1 -26.95 -22.95 -22.01
C MET A 1 -25.63 -22.95 -21.24
N ASN A 2 -24.56 -22.37 -21.64
CA ASN A 2 -23.33 -22.30 -20.88
C ASN A 2 -23.05 -20.89 -20.42
N ASP A 3 -23.54 -20.58 -19.25
CA ASP A 3 -23.22 -19.33 -18.56
C ASP A 3 -21.80 -19.31 -17.98
N LEU A 4 -21.02 -20.36 -18.21
CA LEU A 4 -19.61 -20.41 -17.82
C LEU A 4 -18.78 -19.26 -18.41
N GLY A 5 -19.13 -18.76 -19.59
CA GLY A 5 -18.49 -17.58 -20.18
C GLY A 5 -18.92 -16.26 -19.56
N SER A 6 -20.16 -16.17 -19.03
CA SER A 6 -20.64 -14.95 -18.36
C SER A 6 -20.18 -14.84 -16.90
N THR A 7 -19.80 -15.95 -16.27
CA THR A 7 -19.24 -15.97 -14.90
C THR A 7 -17.73 -15.70 -14.88
N MET A 8 -17.07 -15.80 -16.01
CA MET A 8 -15.66 -15.41 -16.15
C MET A 8 -15.55 -13.92 -16.51
N GLN A 9 -16.15 -13.08 -15.71
CA GLN A 9 -15.93 -11.65 -15.82
C GLN A 9 -14.43 -11.38 -15.58
N ALA A 10 -13.78 -10.72 -16.55
CA ALA A 10 -12.37 -10.37 -16.43
C ALA A 10 -12.16 -9.60 -15.13
N MET A 11 -11.30 -10.12 -14.26
CA MET A 11 -10.97 -9.46 -13.01
C MET A 11 -10.35 -8.10 -13.30
N ARG A 12 -10.75 -7.11 -12.51
CA ARG A 12 -10.14 -5.80 -12.59
C ARG A 12 -8.68 -5.89 -12.15
N GLN A 13 -7.77 -5.50 -13.03
CA GLN A 13 -6.34 -5.51 -12.76
C GLN A 13 -5.95 -4.27 -11.97
N ILE A 14 -5.30 -4.46 -10.82
CA ILE A 14 -4.80 -3.36 -9.99
C ILE A 14 -3.32 -3.60 -9.69
N ARG A 15 -2.50 -2.62 -10.02
CA ARG A 15 -1.10 -2.56 -9.59
C ARG A 15 -1.03 -1.81 -8.26
N LEU A 16 -0.53 -2.50 -7.24
CA LEU A 16 -0.39 -2.00 -5.88
C LEU A 16 1.10 -1.82 -5.56
N GLN A 17 1.53 -0.59 -5.38
CA GLN A 17 2.92 -0.26 -5.09
C GLN A 17 3.21 -0.36 -3.60
N GLU A 18 4.17 -1.20 -3.21
CA GLU A 18 4.76 -1.15 -1.88
C GLU A 18 5.93 -0.15 -1.82
N PRO A 19 6.11 0.60 -0.71
CA PRO A 19 7.27 1.47 -0.56
C PRO A 19 8.54 0.66 -0.29
N PHE A 20 8.44 -0.31 0.59
CA PHE A 20 9.47 -1.29 0.94
C PHE A 20 8.82 -2.46 1.67
N ARG A 21 9.52 -3.58 1.75
CA ARG A 21 9.01 -4.75 2.45
C ARG A 21 9.24 -4.66 3.94
N ALA A 22 8.19 -4.88 4.74
CA ALA A 22 8.27 -4.89 6.19
C ALA A 22 7.18 -5.77 6.81
N VAL A 23 7.46 -6.31 7.99
CA VAL A 23 6.56 -7.23 8.70
C VAL A 23 5.21 -6.58 9.03
N PHE A 24 5.21 -5.31 9.37
CA PHE A 24 3.95 -4.59 9.70
C PHE A 24 3.03 -4.37 8.50
N TYR A 25 3.49 -4.65 7.28
CA TYR A 25 2.65 -4.70 6.09
C TYR A 25 2.06 -6.09 5.81
N ALA A 26 2.19 -7.01 6.75
CA ALA A 26 1.67 -8.37 6.64
C ALA A 26 0.20 -8.47 6.18
N PRO A 27 -0.74 -7.57 6.54
CA PRO A 27 -2.11 -7.63 6.04
C PRO A 27 -2.21 -7.64 4.51
N PHE A 28 -1.40 -6.85 3.82
CA PHE A 28 -1.38 -6.83 2.35
C PHE A 28 -0.86 -8.13 1.75
N TYR A 29 0.21 -8.69 2.32
CA TYR A 29 0.79 -9.96 1.86
C TYR A 29 -0.12 -11.14 2.16
N ALA A 30 -0.76 -11.15 3.31
CA ALA A 30 -1.72 -12.18 3.68
C ALA A 30 -2.93 -12.18 2.74
N ALA A 31 -3.43 -11.01 2.37
CA ALA A 31 -4.53 -10.88 1.41
C ALA A 31 -4.17 -11.45 0.03
N LEU A 32 -2.94 -11.25 -0.42
CA LEU A 32 -2.43 -11.85 -1.65
C LEU A 32 -2.30 -13.38 -1.53
N ALA A 33 -1.67 -13.86 -0.47
CA ALA A 33 -1.42 -15.28 -0.26
C ALA A 33 -2.70 -16.10 -0.07
N ARG A 34 -3.77 -15.49 0.41
CA ARG A 34 -5.08 -16.11 0.63
C ARG A 34 -6.08 -15.86 -0.50
N ASP A 35 -5.67 -15.29 -1.59
CA ASP A 35 -6.53 -14.91 -2.72
C ASP A 35 -7.71 -13.97 -2.35
N ALA A 36 -7.63 -13.27 -1.22
CA ALA A 36 -8.71 -12.41 -0.73
C ALA A 36 -9.08 -11.30 -1.72
N TYR A 37 -8.14 -10.80 -2.49
CA TYR A 37 -8.44 -9.82 -3.54
C TYR A 37 -9.23 -10.44 -4.69
N LYS A 38 -8.90 -11.67 -5.08
CA LYS A 38 -9.61 -12.40 -6.13
C LYS A 38 -11.05 -12.71 -5.73
N GLU A 39 -11.27 -13.03 -4.46
CA GLU A 39 -12.63 -13.23 -3.92
C GLU A 39 -13.51 -11.98 -4.05
N GLN A 40 -12.89 -10.81 -4.12
CA GLN A 40 -13.57 -9.53 -4.36
C GLN A 40 -13.57 -9.13 -5.86
N GLY A 41 -13.20 -10.04 -6.75
CA GLY A 41 -13.21 -9.78 -8.19
C GLY A 41 -12.03 -8.91 -8.67
N VAL A 42 -10.96 -8.82 -7.90
CA VAL A 42 -9.80 -7.98 -8.21
C VAL A 42 -8.54 -8.82 -8.31
N ALA A 43 -7.80 -8.68 -9.40
CA ALA A 43 -6.47 -9.24 -9.55
C ALA A 43 -5.42 -8.17 -9.18
N VAL A 44 -4.70 -8.41 -8.11
CA VAL A 44 -3.70 -7.47 -7.61
C VAL A 44 -2.29 -7.95 -7.99
N GLU A 45 -1.58 -7.09 -8.69
CA GLU A 45 -0.14 -7.20 -8.93
C GLU A 45 0.59 -6.34 -7.90
N LEU A 46 1.41 -6.96 -7.06
CA LEU A 46 2.24 -6.24 -6.10
C LEU A 46 3.51 -5.76 -6.79
N VAL A 47 3.68 -4.45 -6.85
CA VAL A 47 4.90 -3.82 -7.38
C VAL A 47 5.85 -3.55 -6.23
N SER A 48 6.98 -4.25 -6.21
CA SER A 48 7.98 -4.11 -5.16
C SER A 48 8.65 -2.75 -5.15
N GLY A 49 8.92 -2.24 -3.97
CA GLY A 49 9.60 -0.98 -3.75
C GLY A 49 10.82 -1.13 -2.85
N THR A 50 11.73 -0.19 -2.98
CA THR A 50 12.97 -0.13 -2.20
C THR A 50 13.10 1.18 -1.42
N GLN A 51 12.20 2.13 -1.67
CA GLN A 51 12.24 3.48 -1.07
C GLN A 51 10.83 3.96 -0.74
N PRO A 52 10.66 4.65 0.40
CA PRO A 52 9.36 5.19 0.80
C PRO A 52 8.73 6.17 -0.19
N SER A 53 9.53 6.89 -0.98
CA SER A 53 9.03 7.85 -1.99
C SER A 53 8.32 7.18 -3.16
N LEU A 54 8.69 5.94 -3.47
CA LEU A 54 8.12 5.19 -4.61
C LEU A 54 6.59 5.04 -4.53
N ALA A 55 6.02 4.94 -3.34
CA ALA A 55 4.58 4.83 -3.17
C ALA A 55 3.84 5.99 -3.84
N LYS A 56 4.19 7.20 -3.46
CA LYS A 56 3.61 8.43 -4.00
C LYS A 56 3.91 8.61 -5.49
N ASP A 57 5.18 8.47 -5.86
CA ASP A 57 5.64 8.76 -7.22
C ASP A 57 5.05 7.78 -8.24
N SER A 58 4.95 6.51 -7.91
CA SER A 58 4.35 5.50 -8.80
C SER A 58 2.88 5.78 -9.12
N VAL A 59 2.12 6.28 -8.15
CA VAL A 59 0.71 6.63 -8.38
C VAL A 59 0.60 7.91 -9.20
N LEU A 60 1.38 8.94 -8.89
CA LEU A 60 1.38 10.19 -9.65
C LEU A 60 1.81 10.01 -11.11
N GLU A 61 2.76 9.13 -11.36
CA GLU A 61 3.27 8.82 -12.71
C GLU A 61 2.43 7.77 -13.45
N GLY A 62 1.37 7.25 -12.84
CA GLY A 62 0.50 6.24 -13.45
C GLY A 62 1.11 4.85 -13.57
N ARG A 63 2.25 4.58 -12.90
CA ARG A 63 2.88 3.25 -12.87
C ARG A 63 2.13 2.29 -11.95
N ALA A 64 1.46 2.80 -10.95
CA ALA A 64 0.59 2.05 -10.05
C ALA A 64 -0.76 2.74 -9.89
N HIS A 65 -1.79 1.96 -9.59
CA HIS A 65 -3.14 2.48 -9.33
C HIS A 65 -3.31 2.87 -7.87
N LEU A 66 -2.70 2.09 -6.98
CA LEU A 66 -2.73 2.25 -5.54
C LEU A 66 -1.33 2.09 -4.96
N ALA A 67 -1.13 2.65 -3.80
CA ALA A 67 0.06 2.44 -2.98
C ALA A 67 -0.30 2.49 -1.51
N TRP A 68 0.50 1.84 -0.67
CA TRP A 68 0.45 2.13 0.76
C TRP A 68 1.70 2.90 1.20
N GLY A 69 1.59 3.60 2.30
CA GLY A 69 2.68 4.40 2.84
C GLY A 69 2.20 5.33 3.94
N GLY A 70 3.11 6.05 4.54
CA GLY A 70 2.78 7.03 5.60
C GLY A 70 2.01 8.23 5.06
N PRO A 71 1.03 8.75 5.83
CA PRO A 71 0.15 9.85 5.39
C PRO A 71 0.90 11.15 5.14
N MET A 72 2.05 11.37 5.78
CA MET A 72 2.85 12.58 5.60
C MET A 72 3.24 12.83 4.14
N ARG A 73 3.42 11.76 3.34
CA ARG A 73 3.78 11.91 1.93
C ARG A 73 2.65 12.50 1.10
N ILE A 74 1.42 12.25 1.49
CA ILE A 74 0.25 12.85 0.85
C ILE A 74 0.14 14.33 1.23
N LEU A 75 0.36 14.65 2.50
CA LEU A 75 0.39 16.03 2.96
C LEU A 75 1.46 16.85 2.23
N LEU A 76 2.68 16.32 2.15
CA LEU A 76 3.78 16.97 1.41
C LEU A 76 3.47 17.13 -0.09
N ALA A 77 2.79 16.16 -0.70
CA ALA A 77 2.39 16.27 -2.10
C ALA A 77 1.38 17.40 -2.31
N HIS A 78 0.41 17.57 -1.40
CA HIS A 78 -0.55 18.65 -1.46
C HIS A 78 0.04 20.02 -1.09
N ASP A 79 1.03 20.05 -0.22
CA ASP A 79 1.78 21.26 0.10
C ASP A 79 2.56 21.77 -1.12
N ALA A 80 3.19 20.84 -1.85
CA ALA A 80 3.92 21.17 -3.08
C ALA A 80 2.99 21.50 -4.26
N ASP A 81 1.85 20.83 -4.36
CA ASP A 81 0.82 21.04 -5.39
C ASP A 81 -0.57 20.84 -4.79
N PRO A 82 -1.29 21.93 -4.47
CA PRO A 82 -2.65 21.86 -3.93
C PRO A 82 -3.65 21.14 -4.84
N ALA A 83 -3.36 21.04 -6.14
CA ALA A 83 -4.17 20.30 -7.11
C ALA A 83 -3.81 18.82 -7.22
N SER A 84 -2.90 18.30 -6.39
CA SER A 84 -2.48 16.91 -6.41
C SER A 84 -3.69 15.95 -6.39
N PRO A 85 -3.75 14.95 -7.30
CA PRO A 85 -4.84 14.01 -7.36
C PRO A 85 -4.79 12.93 -6.27
N LEU A 86 -3.73 12.88 -5.47
CA LEU A 86 -3.56 11.85 -4.45
C LEU A 86 -4.63 11.96 -3.36
N ARG A 87 -5.15 10.80 -2.95
CA ARG A 87 -6.15 10.70 -1.87
C ARG A 87 -5.83 9.51 -0.98
N ASN A 88 -5.90 9.72 0.33
CA ASN A 88 -5.97 8.62 1.30
C ASN A 88 -7.42 8.18 1.43
N PHE A 89 -7.67 6.88 1.41
CA PHE A 89 -9.02 6.33 1.53
C PHE A 89 -9.13 5.21 2.58
N GLY A 90 -8.05 4.82 3.21
CA GLY A 90 -8.05 3.79 4.24
C GLY A 90 -6.75 3.73 5.02
N ALA A 91 -6.77 3.01 6.13
CA ALA A 91 -5.61 2.71 6.94
C ALA A 91 -5.58 1.22 7.25
N ALA A 92 -4.43 0.57 6.99
CA ALA A 92 -4.23 -0.83 7.31
C ALA A 92 -3.51 -1.03 8.65
N ILE A 93 -2.77 0.00 9.11
CA ILE A 93 -2.02 0.01 10.35
C ILE A 93 -2.47 1.21 11.14
N LEU A 94 -3.10 0.98 12.30
CA LEU A 94 -3.69 2.02 13.12
C LEU A 94 -2.83 2.38 14.35
N GLY A 95 -1.80 1.60 14.64
CA GLY A 95 -0.83 1.86 15.70
C GLY A 95 0.54 2.16 15.14
N ASP A 96 1.37 2.85 15.92
CA ASP A 96 2.76 3.09 15.55
C ASP A 96 3.56 1.77 15.68
N PRO A 97 4.10 1.22 14.56
CA PRO A 97 4.86 -0.01 14.58
C PRO A 97 6.34 0.19 14.93
N PHE A 98 6.76 1.40 15.24
CA PHE A 98 8.16 1.72 15.48
C PHE A 98 8.49 1.72 16.96
N PHE A 99 9.71 1.30 17.27
CA PHE A 99 10.26 1.28 18.61
C PHE A 99 11.63 1.94 18.60
N LEU A 100 11.91 2.68 19.66
CA LEU A 100 13.26 3.20 19.89
C LEU A 100 14.08 2.12 20.58
N VAL A 101 15.16 1.69 19.95
CA VAL A 101 16.02 0.62 20.45
C VAL A 101 17.40 1.17 20.73
N GLY A 102 17.89 1.06 21.97
CA GLY A 102 19.25 1.38 22.36
C GLY A 102 20.13 0.13 22.48
N ARG A 103 21.43 0.29 22.37
CA ARG A 103 22.41 -0.79 22.60
C ARG A 103 22.49 -1.18 24.07
N GLU A 104 22.23 -0.22 24.97
CA GLU A 104 22.29 -0.38 26.41
C GLU A 104 21.03 0.20 27.04
N PRO A 105 20.60 -0.35 28.20
CA PRO A 105 19.50 0.25 28.98
C PRO A 105 19.83 1.70 29.34
N ARG A 106 18.91 2.60 29.05
CA ARG A 106 18.99 4.00 29.50
C ARG A 106 17.73 4.31 30.28
N PRO A 107 17.81 4.25 31.65
CA PRO A 107 16.64 4.48 32.49
C PRO A 107 16.16 5.94 32.49
N ASP A 108 17.04 6.85 32.12
CA ASP A 108 16.76 8.29 32.07
C ASP A 108 16.92 8.78 30.62
N PHE A 109 15.83 8.69 29.91
CA PHE A 109 15.69 9.29 28.60
C PHE A 109 15.31 10.77 28.77
N ARG A 110 16.33 11.64 28.76
CA ARG A 110 16.15 13.10 28.78
C ARG A 110 16.81 13.74 27.57
#